data_7073aa579927983ae9aff02a4e0f4ae9
#
_entry.id   7073aa579927983ae9aff02a4e0f4ae9
#
_cell.length_a   1.000
_cell.length_b   1.000
_cell.length_c   1.000
_cell.angle_alpha   90.00
_cell.angle_beta   90.00
_cell.angle_gamma   90.00
#
_symmetry.space_group_name_H-M   'P 1'
#
loop_
_entity.id
_entity.type
_entity.pdbx_description
1 polymer ?
#
loop_
_entity_poly.entity_id
_entity_poly.type
_entity_poly.pdbx_seq_one_letter_code
_entity_poly.pdbx_strand_id
1 'polypeptide(L)'
;MCIRDSHSVDNFKDQFLYDALSKMLEQIGFEGIFEIEFLVDKDDTLYFSEINFRNSTWSYAATCAGMNLPVLWAESMLSGKIPEDAYQEIPESFNAMVEPIDYQKRVIERNYSIEEWYEDFKNAKCKYYFNEKDLKPFFVMLENNNNLR
;
A
#
# COMPACT_ATOMS: atom_id res chain seq x y z
N MET A 1 8.77 16.69 3.26
CA MET A 1 8.65 15.31 2.72
C MET A 1 7.31 15.21 2.01
N CYS A 2 7.29 14.84 0.77
CA CYS A 2 6.01 14.78 0.02
C CYS A 2 5.42 13.39 0.21
N ILE A 3 4.28 13.29 0.90
CA ILE A 3 3.55 12.05 1.20
C ILE A 3 3.11 11.30 -0.08
N ARG A 4 3.19 11.95 -1.25
CA ARG A 4 2.86 11.36 -2.56
C ARG A 4 3.97 10.48 -3.15
N ASP A 5 5.09 10.32 -2.45
CA ASP A 5 6.29 9.66 -2.97
C ASP A 5 6.44 8.19 -2.56
N SER A 6 5.44 7.61 -1.88
CA SER A 6 5.45 6.17 -1.60
C SER A 6 5.28 5.37 -2.89
N HIS A 7 6.24 4.51 -3.20
CA HIS A 7 6.30 3.76 -4.46
C HIS A 7 6.22 2.24 -4.26
N SER A 8 6.57 1.77 -3.05
CA SER A 8 6.47 0.37 -2.66
C SER A 8 6.15 0.24 -1.17
N VAL A 9 5.58 -0.88 -0.77
CA VAL A 9 5.31 -1.21 0.62
C VAL A 9 5.67 -2.66 0.91
N ASP A 10 6.18 -2.87 2.12
CA ASP A 10 6.39 -4.18 2.70
C ASP A 10 5.44 -4.38 3.88
N ASN A 11 5.21 -5.63 4.26
CA ASN A 11 4.41 -5.94 5.43
C ASN A 11 5.18 -5.56 6.71
N PHE A 12 4.51 -4.82 7.59
CA PHE A 12 5.07 -4.35 8.86
C PHE A 12 4.15 -4.76 10.00
N LYS A 13 4.72 -5.38 11.03
CA LYS A 13 3.99 -5.80 12.22
C LYS A 13 4.58 -5.14 13.46
N ASP A 14 3.78 -4.36 14.16
CA ASP A 14 4.11 -3.73 15.43
C ASP A 14 2.90 -3.78 16.37
N GLN A 15 2.95 -4.64 17.37
CA GLN A 15 1.84 -4.83 18.31
C GLN A 15 1.59 -3.58 19.15
N PHE A 16 2.64 -2.88 19.57
CA PHE A 16 2.50 -1.64 20.34
C PHE A 16 1.75 -0.57 19.55
N LEU A 17 2.12 -0.42 18.26
CA LEU A 17 1.47 0.53 17.37
C LEU A 17 0.01 0.14 17.14
N TYR A 18 -0.27 -1.14 16.91
CA TYR A 18 -1.63 -1.65 16.74
C TYR A 18 -2.51 -1.33 17.97
N ASP A 19 -2.01 -1.61 19.18
CA ASP A 19 -2.76 -1.36 20.41
C ASP A 19 -3.01 0.13 20.64
N ALA A 20 -2.02 0.97 20.34
CA ALA A 20 -2.14 2.43 20.46
C ALA A 20 -3.18 2.99 19.50
N LEU A 21 -3.18 2.54 18.24
CA LEU A 21 -4.15 2.95 17.22
C LEU A 21 -5.56 2.47 17.54
N SER A 22 -5.71 1.21 17.96
CA SER A 22 -7.01 0.65 18.37
C SER A 22 -7.61 1.47 19.50
N LYS A 23 -6.84 1.77 20.53
CA LYS A 23 -7.29 2.60 21.66
C LYS A 23 -7.68 4.03 21.23
N MET A 24 -6.92 4.62 20.32
CA MET A 24 -7.25 5.95 19.77
C MET A 24 -8.57 5.92 19.01
N LEU A 25 -8.77 4.94 18.13
CA LEU A 25 -9.99 4.81 17.33
C LEU A 25 -11.23 4.52 18.19
N GLU A 26 -11.08 3.69 19.22
CA GLU A 26 -12.14 3.44 20.22
C GLU A 26 -12.55 4.72 20.96
N GLN A 27 -11.58 5.55 21.38
CA GLN A 27 -11.87 6.80 22.11
C GLN A 27 -12.64 7.81 21.26
N ILE A 28 -12.41 7.85 19.95
CA ILE A 28 -13.14 8.74 19.04
C ILE A 28 -14.41 8.10 18.47
N GLY A 29 -14.67 6.82 18.78
CA GLY A 29 -15.84 6.07 18.30
C GLY A 29 -15.87 5.91 16.79
N PHE A 30 -14.69 5.79 16.14
CA PHE A 30 -14.62 5.65 14.69
C PHE A 30 -14.77 4.18 14.28
N GLU A 31 -15.65 3.96 13.33
CA GLU A 31 -15.80 2.68 12.60
C GLU A 31 -15.68 2.96 11.10
N GLY A 32 -14.81 2.23 10.41
CA GLY A 32 -14.65 2.41 8.97
C GLY A 32 -13.25 2.10 8.45
N ILE A 33 -13.04 2.46 7.21
CA ILE A 33 -11.74 2.33 6.54
C ILE A 33 -10.92 3.60 6.80
N PHE A 34 -9.67 3.42 7.14
CA PHE A 34 -8.74 4.52 7.33
C PHE A 34 -7.34 4.16 6.82
N GLU A 35 -6.55 5.16 6.60
CA GLU A 35 -5.12 5.11 6.35
C GLU A 35 -4.43 5.96 7.38
N ILE A 36 -3.31 5.49 7.91
CA ILE A 36 -2.53 6.22 8.88
C ILE A 36 -1.09 6.37 8.38
N GLU A 37 -0.50 7.52 8.62
CA GLU A 37 0.83 7.83 8.17
C GLU A 37 1.74 8.17 9.35
N PHE A 38 2.94 7.61 9.33
CA PHE A 38 4.01 7.89 10.26
C PHE A 38 5.25 8.39 9.53
N LEU A 39 5.96 9.30 10.17
CA LEU A 39 7.30 9.67 9.79
C LEU A 39 8.28 8.84 10.59
N VAL A 40 9.33 8.36 9.95
CA VAL A 40 10.39 7.59 10.59
C VAL A 40 11.66 8.44 10.57
N ASP A 41 12.29 8.62 11.70
CA ASP A 41 13.58 9.31 11.77
C ASP A 41 14.76 8.35 11.55
N LYS A 42 15.98 8.89 11.64
CA LYS A 42 17.22 8.12 11.44
C LYS A 42 17.48 7.07 12.54
N ASP A 43 16.79 7.13 13.65
CA ASP A 43 16.92 6.23 14.81
C ASP A 43 15.72 5.25 14.83
N ASP A 44 15.00 5.09 13.73
CA ASP A 44 13.80 4.27 13.54
C ASP A 44 12.63 4.62 14.47
N THR A 45 12.61 5.85 14.99
CA THR A 45 11.50 6.34 15.80
C THR A 45 10.33 6.75 14.91
N LEU A 46 9.16 6.24 15.25
CA LEU A 46 7.91 6.53 14.56
C LEU A 46 7.23 7.78 15.14
N TYR A 47 6.92 8.73 14.29
CA TYR A 47 6.15 9.93 14.64
C TYR A 47 4.83 9.90 13.88
N PHE A 48 3.71 9.95 14.60
CA PHE A 48 2.41 10.09 14.01
C PHE A 48 2.35 11.36 13.15
N SER A 49 1.92 11.23 11.90
CA SER A 49 1.78 12.34 10.96
C SER A 49 0.31 12.71 10.79
N GLU A 50 -0.46 11.80 10.20
CA GLU A 50 -1.89 12.02 9.96
C GLU A 50 -2.67 10.71 9.90
N ILE A 51 -4.00 10.84 10.04
CA ILE A 51 -4.95 9.79 9.76
C ILE A 51 -5.96 10.27 8.74
N ASN A 52 -6.21 9.47 7.72
CA ASN A 52 -7.16 9.73 6.65
C ASN A 52 -8.33 8.77 6.78
N PHE A 53 -9.50 9.24 7.19
CA PHE A 53 -10.73 8.43 7.36
C PHE A 53 -11.39 8.16 6.00
N ARG A 54 -10.68 7.47 5.13
CA ARG A 54 -11.11 7.10 3.79
C ARG A 54 -10.31 5.91 3.27
N ASN A 55 -10.84 5.32 2.21
CA ASN A 55 -10.07 4.38 1.41
C ASN A 55 -8.87 5.09 0.75
N SER A 56 -7.74 4.41 0.70
CA SER A 56 -6.50 4.93 0.13
C SER A 56 -6.04 4.14 -1.09
N THR A 57 -5.05 4.65 -1.79
CA THR A 57 -4.40 3.92 -2.88
C THR A 57 -3.84 2.58 -2.39
N TRP A 58 -3.29 2.54 -1.17
CA TRP A 58 -2.69 1.34 -0.60
C TRP A 58 -3.70 0.24 -0.22
N SER A 59 -5.00 0.53 -0.19
CA SER A 59 -6.04 -0.48 0.02
C SER A 59 -6.05 -1.57 -1.06
N TYR A 60 -5.50 -1.30 -2.25
CA TYR A 60 -5.35 -2.33 -3.27
C TYR A 60 -4.29 -3.37 -2.88
N ALA A 61 -3.23 -2.98 -2.18
CA ALA A 61 -2.27 -3.93 -1.62
C ALA A 61 -2.95 -4.89 -0.62
N ALA A 62 -3.84 -4.38 0.25
CA ALA A 62 -4.64 -5.22 1.12
C ALA A 62 -5.55 -6.19 0.33
N THR A 63 -6.13 -5.74 -0.78
CA THR A 63 -6.92 -6.60 -1.69
C THR A 63 -6.06 -7.71 -2.29
N CYS A 64 -4.84 -7.40 -2.76
CA CYS A 64 -3.90 -8.39 -3.26
C CYS A 64 -3.47 -9.41 -2.18
N ALA A 65 -3.44 -8.98 -0.92
CA ALA A 65 -3.18 -9.83 0.23
C ALA A 65 -4.41 -10.63 0.71
N GLY A 66 -5.55 -10.54 0.01
CA GLY A 66 -6.77 -11.29 0.30
C GLY A 66 -7.81 -10.52 1.13
N MET A 67 -7.56 -9.26 1.50
CA MET A 67 -8.45 -8.43 2.31
C MET A 67 -8.97 -7.24 1.49
N ASN A 68 -10.10 -7.40 0.82
CA ASN A 68 -10.75 -6.30 0.11
C ASN A 68 -11.50 -5.40 1.10
N LEU A 69 -10.81 -4.41 1.65
CA LEU A 69 -11.35 -3.55 2.71
C LEU A 69 -12.67 -2.86 2.33
N PRO A 70 -12.88 -2.28 1.13
CA PRO A 70 -14.17 -1.74 0.74
C PRO A 70 -15.31 -2.75 0.75
N VAL A 71 -15.06 -3.98 0.28
CA VAL A 71 -16.07 -5.06 0.27
C VAL A 71 -16.37 -5.50 1.69
N LEU A 72 -15.34 -5.78 2.50
CA LEU A 72 -15.50 -6.16 3.92
C LEU A 72 -16.27 -5.11 4.71
N TRP A 73 -16.03 -3.83 4.46
CA TRP A 73 -16.76 -2.74 5.09
C TRP A 73 -18.23 -2.73 4.65
N ALA A 74 -18.51 -2.86 3.36
CA ALA A 74 -19.89 -2.91 2.85
C ALA A 74 -20.67 -4.10 3.42
N GLU A 75 -20.05 -5.28 3.49
CA GLU A 75 -20.65 -6.49 4.09
C GLU A 75 -20.91 -6.31 5.58
N SER A 76 -19.98 -5.69 6.31
CA SER A 76 -20.14 -5.38 7.73
C SER A 76 -21.33 -4.44 7.97
N MET A 77 -21.47 -3.41 7.15
CA MET A 77 -22.60 -2.47 7.23
C MET A 77 -23.94 -3.12 6.93
N LEU A 78 -23.99 -4.04 5.97
CA LEU A 78 -25.21 -4.75 5.59
C LEU A 78 -25.62 -5.81 6.61
N SER A 79 -24.66 -6.52 7.19
CA SER A 79 -24.89 -7.62 8.12
C SER A 79 -24.92 -7.19 9.59
N GLY A 80 -24.42 -5.99 9.92
CA GLY A 80 -24.26 -5.50 11.29
C GLY A 80 -23.11 -6.17 12.05
N LYS A 81 -22.24 -6.90 11.39
CA LYS A 81 -21.06 -7.54 11.99
C LYS A 81 -19.90 -7.67 11.01
N ILE A 82 -18.70 -7.67 11.52
CA ILE A 82 -17.50 -7.97 10.72
C ILE A 82 -17.53 -9.46 10.34
N PRO A 83 -17.31 -9.84 9.06
CA PRO A 83 -17.17 -11.24 8.66
C PRO A 83 -16.10 -11.98 9.47
N GLU A 84 -16.31 -13.23 9.83
CA GLU A 84 -15.37 -14.01 10.64
C GLU A 84 -14.02 -14.25 9.95
N ASP A 85 -14.02 -14.28 8.63
CA ASP A 85 -12.85 -14.45 7.76
C ASP A 85 -12.28 -13.12 7.22
N ALA A 86 -12.73 -11.98 7.77
CA ALA A 86 -12.29 -10.66 7.32
C ALA A 86 -10.79 -10.43 7.51
N TYR A 87 -10.22 -10.98 8.57
CA TYR A 87 -8.80 -10.87 8.84
C TYR A 87 -8.03 -12.05 8.27
N GLN A 88 -7.00 -11.75 7.50
CA GLN A 88 -6.04 -12.74 7.00
C GLN A 88 -4.63 -12.33 7.40
N GLU A 89 -3.82 -13.31 7.79
CA GLU A 89 -2.43 -13.05 8.08
C GLU A 89 -1.66 -12.79 6.78
N ILE A 90 -1.06 -11.61 6.68
CA ILE A 90 -0.24 -11.22 5.53
C ILE A 90 1.17 -11.81 5.72
N PRO A 91 1.71 -12.55 4.75
CA PRO A 91 3.07 -13.06 4.81
C PRO A 91 4.10 -11.92 4.96
N GLU A 92 5.17 -12.15 5.73
CA GLU A 92 6.26 -11.17 5.89
C GLU A 92 6.92 -10.81 4.56
N SER A 93 6.95 -11.75 3.60
CA SER A 93 7.49 -11.53 2.26
C SER A 93 6.53 -10.80 1.31
N PHE A 94 5.34 -10.37 1.80
CA PHE A 94 4.40 -9.64 0.96
C PHE A 94 4.91 -8.22 0.71
N ASN A 95 4.91 -7.84 -0.56
CA ASN A 95 5.24 -6.49 -1.00
C ASN A 95 4.32 -6.06 -2.14
N ALA A 96 4.13 -4.77 -2.28
CA ALA A 96 3.35 -4.16 -3.35
C ALA A 96 4.17 -3.06 -4.02
N MET A 97 3.96 -2.88 -5.33
CA MET A 97 4.66 -1.88 -6.14
C MET A 97 3.63 -1.08 -6.96
N VAL A 98 3.76 0.24 -6.89
CA VAL A 98 3.07 1.17 -7.82
C VAL A 98 4.05 1.50 -8.93
N GLU A 99 4.05 0.70 -9.99
CA GLU A 99 5.11 0.62 -10.99
C GLU A 99 5.49 1.97 -11.62
N PRO A 100 4.54 2.86 -12.01
CA PRO A 100 4.92 4.14 -12.60
C PRO A 100 5.71 5.03 -11.65
N ILE A 101 5.27 5.07 -10.38
CA ILE A 101 5.90 5.91 -9.36
C ILE A 101 7.24 5.31 -8.96
N ASP A 102 7.29 3.99 -8.76
CA ASP A 102 8.51 3.28 -8.39
C ASP A 102 9.59 3.42 -9.49
N TYR A 103 9.22 3.21 -10.76
CA TYR A 103 10.12 3.39 -11.89
C TYR A 103 10.66 4.82 -11.96
N GLN A 104 9.78 5.83 -11.84
CA GLN A 104 10.19 7.24 -11.83
C GLN A 104 11.18 7.54 -10.70
N LYS A 105 10.86 7.11 -9.48
CA LYS A 105 11.66 7.43 -8.30
C LYS A 105 13.00 6.70 -8.26
N ARG A 106 13.03 5.43 -8.63
CA ARG A 106 14.23 4.61 -8.51
C ARG A 106 15.09 4.65 -9.78
N VAL A 107 14.50 4.42 -10.94
CA VAL A 107 15.26 4.34 -12.19
C VAL A 107 15.59 5.72 -12.73
N ILE A 108 14.60 6.61 -12.82
CA ILE A 108 14.82 7.92 -13.46
C ILE A 108 15.55 8.89 -12.52
N GLU A 109 15.09 9.02 -11.26
CA GLU A 109 15.63 10.04 -10.35
C GLU A 109 16.86 9.58 -9.57
N ARG A 110 16.97 8.27 -9.23
CA ARG A 110 18.07 7.74 -8.39
C ARG A 110 19.07 6.87 -9.15
N ASN A 111 18.95 6.78 -10.47
CA ASN A 111 19.82 5.97 -11.32
C ASN A 111 19.92 4.49 -10.91
N TYR A 112 18.84 3.93 -10.36
CA TYR A 112 18.76 2.49 -10.13
C TYR A 112 18.75 1.76 -11.47
N SER A 113 19.41 0.62 -11.59
CA SER A 113 19.47 -0.06 -12.87
C SER A 113 18.11 -0.64 -13.26
N ILE A 114 17.82 -0.67 -14.56
CA ILE A 114 16.58 -1.25 -15.08
C ILE A 114 16.52 -2.74 -14.77
N GLU A 115 17.66 -3.42 -14.81
CA GLU A 115 17.78 -4.85 -14.52
C GLU A 115 17.40 -5.17 -13.08
N GLU A 116 17.93 -4.39 -12.12
CA GLU A 116 17.59 -4.54 -10.70
C GLU A 116 16.13 -4.20 -10.44
N TRP A 117 15.64 -3.11 -11.06
CA TRP A 117 14.22 -2.74 -10.97
C TRP A 117 13.30 -3.84 -11.50
N TYR A 118 13.69 -4.47 -12.61
CA TYR A 118 12.91 -5.56 -13.21
C TYR A 118 12.89 -6.81 -12.33
N GLU A 119 13.98 -7.11 -11.61
CA GLU A 119 13.98 -8.19 -10.61
C GLU A 119 13.00 -7.90 -9.47
N ASP A 120 13.01 -6.70 -8.93
CA ASP A 120 12.06 -6.28 -7.89
C ASP A 120 10.61 -6.32 -8.41
N PHE A 121 10.39 -5.83 -9.63
CA PHE A 121 9.08 -5.91 -10.28
C PHE A 121 8.58 -7.36 -10.43
N LYS A 122 9.44 -8.29 -10.85
CA LYS A 122 9.06 -9.71 -10.95
C LYS A 122 8.65 -10.29 -9.60
N ASN A 123 9.36 -9.92 -8.55
CA ASN A 123 9.16 -10.44 -7.21
C ASN A 123 7.97 -9.79 -6.48
N ALA A 124 7.52 -8.61 -6.91
CA ALA A 124 6.38 -7.92 -6.31
C ALA A 124 5.10 -8.77 -6.37
N LYS A 125 4.48 -8.97 -5.20
CA LYS A 125 3.27 -9.78 -5.03
C LYS A 125 2.00 -9.04 -5.48
N CYS A 126 1.99 -7.73 -5.33
CA CYS A 126 0.93 -6.87 -5.80
C CYS A 126 1.50 -5.83 -6.77
N LYS A 127 0.92 -5.76 -7.95
CA LYS A 127 1.27 -4.80 -9.00
C LYS A 127 0.03 -4.01 -9.38
N TYR A 128 0.15 -2.70 -9.43
CA TYR A 128 -1.02 -1.82 -9.60
C TYR A 128 -1.46 -1.63 -11.04
N TYR A 129 -0.51 -1.66 -11.97
CA TYR A 129 -0.76 -1.42 -13.39
C TYR A 129 -0.56 -2.65 -14.27
N PHE A 130 0.28 -3.56 -13.84
CA PHE A 130 0.58 -4.77 -14.59
C PHE A 130 -0.58 -5.78 -14.49
N ASN A 131 -1.15 -6.12 -15.63
CA ASN A 131 -2.15 -7.17 -15.75
C ASN A 131 -1.80 -8.06 -16.95
N GLU A 132 -1.52 -9.33 -16.68
CA GLU A 132 -1.14 -10.31 -17.72
C GLU A 132 -2.21 -10.45 -18.84
N LYS A 133 -3.47 -10.17 -18.51
CA LYS A 133 -4.59 -10.24 -19.47
C LYS A 133 -4.77 -8.95 -20.27
N ASP A 134 -4.17 -7.84 -19.83
CA ASP A 134 -4.20 -6.55 -20.49
C ASP A 134 -2.91 -5.78 -20.23
N LEU A 135 -1.92 -6.00 -21.08
CA LEU A 135 -0.58 -5.39 -20.97
C LEU A 135 -0.52 -3.95 -21.48
N LYS A 136 -1.55 -3.49 -22.19
CA LYS A 136 -1.51 -2.17 -22.84
C LYS A 136 -1.33 -1.00 -21.86
N PRO A 137 -2.05 -0.92 -20.73
CA PRO A 137 -1.83 0.16 -19.75
C PRO A 137 -0.40 0.21 -19.23
N PHE A 138 0.20 -0.96 -18.97
CA PHE A 138 1.57 -1.06 -18.47
C PHE A 138 2.60 -0.55 -19.49
N PHE A 139 2.48 -0.93 -20.77
CA PHE A 139 3.39 -0.44 -21.80
C PHE A 139 3.23 1.06 -22.07
N VAL A 140 2.00 1.56 -22.13
CA VAL A 140 1.75 3.01 -22.26
C VAL A 140 2.37 3.80 -21.10
N MET A 141 2.30 3.26 -19.89
CA MET A 141 2.96 3.85 -18.73
C MET A 141 4.48 3.93 -18.90
N LEU A 142 5.13 2.84 -19.32
CA LEU A 142 6.57 2.82 -19.56
C LEU A 142 7.00 3.79 -20.66
N GLU A 143 6.25 3.86 -21.78
CA GLU A 143 6.51 4.79 -22.87
C GLU A 143 6.42 6.25 -22.39
N ASN A 144 5.36 6.59 -21.64
CA ASN A 144 5.18 7.94 -21.13
C ASN A 144 6.31 8.35 -20.18
N ASN A 145 6.75 7.46 -19.30
CA ASN A 145 7.86 7.74 -18.38
C ASN A 145 9.21 7.87 -19.10
N ASN A 146 9.44 7.10 -20.16
CA ASN A 146 10.66 7.21 -20.94
C ASN A 146 10.71 8.50 -21.81
N ASN A 147 9.56 9.04 -22.21
CA ASN A 147 9.48 10.29 -22.97
C ASN A 147 9.67 11.55 -22.09
N LEU A 148 9.77 11.39 -20.78
CA LEU A 148 10.06 12.49 -19.83
C LEU A 148 11.56 12.67 -19.57
N ARG A 149 12.43 11.96 -20.30
CA ARG A 149 13.89 12.06 -20.25
C ARG A 149 14.46 13.18 -21.12
#